data_d8955b1a4e31f27c37d2e98fe405c73c
#
_entry.id   d8955b1a4e31f27c37d2e98fe405c73c
#
_cell.length_a   1.000
_cell.length_b   1.000
_cell.length_c   1.000
_cell.angle_alpha   90.00
_cell.angle_beta   90.00
_cell.angle_gamma   90.00
#
_symmetry.space_group_name_H-M   'P 1'
#
loop_
_entity.id
_entity.type
_entity.pdbx_description
1 polymer ?
#
loop_
_entity_poly.entity_id
_entity_poly.type
_entity_poly.pdbx_seq_one_letter_code
_entity_poly.pdbx_strand_id
1 'polypeptide(L)'
;MLDSTLVVLATEFGRKPDYKGAGRGHYPLCFTVGLAGAGVKRGFVLGESDEMGATADVSRTVGDFHATIAHATGIPREKAFVTAIGRPFHVGGTKAKPIMEMFA
;
A
#
# COMPACT_ATOMS: atom_id res chain seq x y z
N MET A 1 16.69 -4.73 15.31
CA MET A 1 15.35 -5.28 15.04
C MET A 1 14.69 -4.63 13.82
N LEU A 2 14.73 -3.31 13.69
CA LEU A 2 14.03 -2.63 12.59
C LEU A 2 14.58 -2.99 11.19
N ASP A 3 15.85 -3.34 11.08
CA ASP A 3 16.46 -3.76 9.81
C ASP A 3 15.87 -5.08 9.27
N SER A 4 15.35 -5.91 10.15
CA SER A 4 14.75 -7.22 9.83
C SER A 4 13.24 -7.26 10.07
N THR A 5 12.63 -6.13 10.36
CA THR A 5 11.20 -6.03 10.69
C THR A 5 10.55 -4.93 9.86
N LEU A 6 9.51 -5.26 9.14
CA LEU A 6 8.65 -4.28 8.46
C LEU A 6 7.49 -3.91 9.36
N VAL A 7 7.38 -2.63 9.68
CA VAL A 7 6.22 -2.08 10.38
C VAL A 7 5.30 -1.44 9.33
N VAL A 8 4.04 -1.83 9.35
CA VAL A 8 3.02 -1.35 8.41
C VAL A 8 1.92 -0.62 9.18
N LEU A 9 1.67 0.63 8.81
CA LEU A 9 0.53 1.40 9.27
C LEU A 9 -0.43 1.56 8.10
N ALA A 10 -1.58 0.95 8.17
CA ALA A 10 -2.58 1.00 7.11
C ALA A 10 -3.99 0.95 7.68
N THR A 11 -4.91 1.56 6.96
CA THR A 11 -6.35 1.43 7.20
C THR A 11 -6.99 0.86 5.93
N GLU A 12 -8.23 0.41 6.05
CA GLU A 12 -8.97 -0.18 4.94
C GLU A 12 -9.42 0.86 3.90
N PHE A 13 -9.60 2.11 4.32
CA PHE A 13 -10.01 3.23 3.46
C PHE A 13 -9.57 4.56 4.09
N GLY A 14 -9.72 5.65 3.35
CA GLY A 14 -9.57 7.01 3.85
C GLY A 14 -10.87 7.58 4.41
N ARG A 15 -10.87 8.87 4.66
CA ARG A 15 -12.03 9.61 5.16
C ARG A 15 -12.38 10.75 4.22
N LYS A 16 -13.67 11.02 4.05
CA LYS A 16 -14.14 12.15 3.24
C LYS A 16 -13.59 13.48 3.77
N PRO A 17 -13.23 14.40 2.89
CA PRO A 17 -12.72 15.71 3.31
C PRO A 17 -13.78 16.59 3.99
N ASP A 18 -15.04 16.41 3.62
CA ASP A 18 -16.15 17.15 4.23
C ASP A 18 -16.51 16.58 5.61
N TYR A 19 -16.76 17.48 6.53
CA TYR A 19 -17.14 17.16 7.90
C TYR A 19 -18.57 17.64 8.16
N LYS A 20 -19.45 16.70 8.45
CA LYS A 20 -20.83 17.00 8.88
C LYS A 20 -21.20 16.11 10.06
N GLY A 21 -21.40 16.73 11.24
CA GLY A 21 -21.78 15.99 12.44
C GLY A 21 -20.60 15.30 13.14
N ALA A 22 -20.80 14.10 13.64
CA ALA A 22 -19.87 13.38 14.53
C ALA A 22 -18.83 12.54 13.80
N GLY A 23 -18.21 13.03 12.74
CA GLY A 23 -17.14 12.32 12.05
C GLY A 23 -17.24 12.40 10.53
N ARG A 24 -16.26 11.79 9.88
CA ARG A 24 -16.16 11.78 8.41
C ARG A 24 -16.51 10.40 7.86
N GLY A 25 -17.27 10.37 6.76
CA GLY A 25 -17.62 9.14 6.06
C GLY A 25 -16.42 8.42 5.46
N HIS A 26 -16.61 7.18 5.06
CA HIS A 26 -15.61 6.36 4.39
C HIS A 26 -15.29 6.90 3.00
N TYR A 27 -14.01 6.85 2.62
CA TYR A 27 -13.56 7.35 1.30
C TYR A 27 -12.43 6.49 0.76
N PRO A 28 -12.67 5.69 -0.29
CA PRO A 28 -11.68 4.72 -0.77
C PRO A 28 -10.66 5.27 -1.77
N LEU A 29 -10.89 6.47 -2.32
CA LEU A 29 -10.10 6.97 -3.46
C LEU A 29 -8.79 7.66 -3.06
N CYS A 30 -8.66 8.08 -1.81
CA CYS A 30 -7.45 8.74 -1.32
C CYS A 30 -7.24 8.45 0.16
N PHE A 31 -6.10 7.86 0.50
CA PHE A 31 -5.72 7.61 1.88
C PHE A 31 -4.21 7.39 1.99
N THR A 32 -3.70 7.46 3.20
CA THR A 32 -2.27 7.36 3.48
C THR A 32 -1.96 6.03 4.15
N VAL A 33 -0.84 5.44 3.76
CA VAL A 33 -0.24 4.28 4.42
C VAL A 33 1.19 4.61 4.81
N GLY A 34 1.70 3.94 5.84
CA GLY A 34 3.06 4.13 6.32
C GLY A 34 3.83 2.82 6.39
N LEU A 35 5.11 2.87 6.06
CA LEU A 35 6.04 1.75 6.17
C LEU A 35 7.29 2.19 6.93
N ALA A 36 7.83 1.31 7.77
CA ALA A 36 9.11 1.54 8.42
C ALA A 36 9.88 0.23 8.57
N GLY A 37 11.20 0.30 8.48
CA GLY A 37 12.07 -0.87 8.60
C GLY A 37 12.24 -1.65 7.31
N ALA A 38 12.93 -2.78 7.39
CA ALA A 38 13.15 -3.72 6.28
C ALA A 38 13.65 -3.07 4.97
N GLY A 39 14.57 -2.09 5.06
CA GLY A 39 15.13 -1.41 3.88
C GLY A 39 14.28 -0.27 3.31
N VAL A 40 13.16 0.08 3.93
CA VAL A 40 12.37 1.25 3.52
C VAL A 40 13.13 2.54 3.78
N LYS A 41 13.10 3.46 2.82
CA LYS A 41 13.73 4.79 2.94
C LYS A 41 13.14 5.58 4.11
N ARG A 42 14.02 6.11 4.95
CA ARG A 42 13.61 6.97 6.07
C ARG A 42 13.21 8.36 5.58
N GLY A 43 12.12 8.89 6.10
CA GLY A 43 11.65 10.23 5.78
C GLY A 43 11.21 10.43 4.33
N PHE A 44 10.99 9.35 3.60
CA PHE A 44 10.53 9.41 2.22
C PHE A 44 8.99 9.52 2.17
N VAL A 45 8.50 10.42 1.35
CA VAL A 45 7.07 10.60 1.09
C VAL A 45 6.83 10.43 -0.41
N LEU A 46 5.88 9.59 -0.75
CA LEU A 46 5.47 9.35 -2.14
C LEU A 46 4.03 9.83 -2.34
N GLY A 47 3.88 10.81 -3.22
CA GLY A 47 2.58 11.36 -3.57
C GLY A 47 2.02 12.34 -2.54
N GLU A 48 1.08 13.11 -2.99
CA GLU A 48 0.31 14.05 -2.18
C GLU A 48 -1.15 14.07 -2.63
N SER A 49 -2.04 14.47 -1.75
CA SER A 49 -3.44 14.67 -2.13
C SER A 49 -3.65 16.08 -2.69
N ASP A 50 -4.74 16.27 -3.40
CA ASP A 50 -5.22 17.62 -3.71
C ASP A 50 -5.64 18.36 -2.41
N GLU A 51 -5.98 19.64 -2.52
CA GLU A 51 -6.37 20.47 -1.37
C GLU A 51 -7.56 19.91 -0.59
N MET A 52 -8.44 19.19 -1.27
CA MET A 52 -9.63 18.58 -0.66
C MET A 52 -9.36 17.19 -0.09
N GLY A 53 -8.20 16.60 -0.31
CA GLY A 53 -7.91 15.23 0.08
C GLY A 53 -8.75 14.19 -0.69
N ALA A 54 -9.22 14.54 -1.87
CA ALA A 54 -10.14 13.72 -2.65
C ALA A 54 -9.42 12.84 -3.69
N THR A 55 -8.31 13.30 -4.24
CA THR A 55 -7.50 12.54 -5.20
C THR A 55 -6.02 12.65 -4.87
N ALA A 56 -5.26 11.63 -5.25
CA ALA A 56 -3.81 11.63 -5.11
C ALA A 56 -3.14 11.84 -6.47
N ASP A 57 -2.05 12.58 -6.50
CA ASP A 57 -1.25 12.83 -7.70
C ASP A 57 -0.52 11.58 -8.19
N VAL A 58 -0.09 10.72 -7.25
CA VAL A 58 0.54 9.42 -7.56
C VAL A 58 -0.43 8.32 -7.18
N SER A 59 -1.08 7.74 -8.19
CA SER A 59 -2.02 6.64 -7.98
C SER A 59 -1.27 5.31 -7.82
N ARG A 60 -1.53 4.63 -6.73
CA ARG A 60 -1.09 3.25 -6.47
C ARG A 60 -2.29 2.43 -6.03
N THR A 61 -2.32 1.18 -6.44
CA THR A 61 -3.42 0.29 -6.06
C THR A 61 -3.15 -0.38 -4.72
N VAL A 62 -4.20 -0.89 -4.08
CA VAL A 62 -4.07 -1.77 -2.90
C VAL A 62 -3.21 -2.99 -3.24
N GLY A 63 -3.36 -3.51 -4.47
CA GLY A 63 -2.53 -4.61 -4.96
C GLY A 63 -1.04 -4.27 -4.98
N ASP A 64 -0.67 -3.06 -5.44
CA ASP A 64 0.72 -2.59 -5.43
C ASP A 64 1.27 -2.49 -4.01
N PHE A 65 0.46 -2.06 -3.06
CA PHE A 65 0.83 -2.00 -1.66
C PHE A 65 1.10 -3.40 -1.08
N HIS A 66 0.23 -4.37 -1.34
CA HIS A 66 0.46 -5.76 -0.92
C HIS A 66 1.69 -6.37 -1.59
N ALA A 67 1.91 -6.10 -2.88
CA ALA A 67 3.12 -6.52 -3.57
C ALA A 67 4.39 -5.89 -2.97
N THR A 68 4.31 -4.65 -2.47
CA THR A 68 5.40 -3.97 -1.78
C THR A 68 5.74 -4.67 -0.46
N ILE A 69 4.73 -5.03 0.33
CA ILE A 69 4.93 -5.80 1.57
C ILE A 69 5.57 -7.16 1.27
N ALA A 70 5.06 -7.87 0.26
CA ALA A 70 5.61 -9.15 -0.17
C ALA A 70 7.08 -9.02 -0.59
N HIS A 71 7.41 -7.99 -1.36
CA HIS A 71 8.79 -7.70 -1.76
C HIS A 71 9.70 -7.47 -0.55
N ALA A 72 9.28 -6.64 0.40
CA ALA A 72 10.03 -6.35 1.62
C ALA A 72 10.27 -7.60 2.49
N THR A 73 9.39 -8.57 2.41
CA THR A 73 9.49 -9.84 3.16
C THR A 73 10.14 -10.97 2.36
N GLY A 74 10.67 -10.68 1.17
CA GLY A 74 11.41 -11.63 0.36
C GLY A 74 10.56 -12.54 -0.53
N ILE A 75 9.29 -12.23 -0.73
CA ILE A 75 8.41 -12.96 -1.65
C ILE A 75 8.53 -12.30 -3.04
N PRO A 76 9.11 -12.97 -4.05
CA PRO A 76 9.26 -12.36 -5.36
C PRO A 76 7.91 -12.21 -6.06
N ARG A 77 7.80 -11.15 -6.87
CA ARG A 77 6.59 -10.83 -7.64
C ARG A 77 6.13 -11.99 -8.53
N GLU A 78 7.08 -12.74 -9.06
CA GLU A 78 6.83 -13.86 -9.98
C GLU A 78 6.29 -15.10 -9.27
N LYS A 79 6.34 -15.12 -7.94
CA LYS A 79 5.84 -16.25 -7.17
C LYS A 79 4.33 -16.39 -7.35
N ALA A 80 3.91 -17.48 -7.95
CA ALA A 80 2.52 -17.86 -8.04
C ALA A 80 2.16 -18.86 -6.96
N PHE A 81 1.02 -18.68 -6.36
CA PHE A 81 0.37 -19.62 -5.46
C PHE A 81 -0.78 -20.28 -6.20
N VAL A 82 -1.01 -21.56 -5.95
CA VAL A 82 -2.05 -22.32 -6.64
C VAL A 82 -3.14 -22.70 -5.64
N THR A 83 -4.38 -22.36 -5.98
CA THR A 83 -5.54 -22.74 -5.18
C THR A 83 -5.84 -24.22 -5.31
N ALA A 84 -6.70 -24.76 -4.42
CA ALA A 84 -7.13 -26.16 -4.46
C ALA A 84 -7.78 -26.60 -5.78
N ILE A 85 -8.31 -25.64 -6.55
CA ILE A 85 -8.91 -25.89 -7.87
C ILE A 85 -7.93 -25.61 -9.03
N GLY A 86 -6.63 -25.46 -8.75
CA GLY A 86 -5.59 -25.26 -9.76
C GLY A 86 -5.46 -23.85 -10.32
N ARG A 87 -6.12 -22.84 -9.71
CA ARG A 87 -6.04 -21.45 -10.17
C ARG A 87 -4.79 -20.77 -9.61
N PRO A 88 -3.87 -20.26 -10.46
CA PRO A 88 -2.72 -19.50 -9.96
C PRO A 88 -3.12 -18.08 -9.55
N PHE A 89 -2.44 -17.54 -8.52
CA PHE A 89 -2.57 -16.15 -8.14
C PHE A 89 -1.24 -15.61 -7.60
N HIS A 90 -1.07 -14.29 -7.67
CA HIS A 90 0.08 -13.55 -7.14
C HIS A 90 -0.35 -12.64 -6.00
N VAL A 91 0.55 -12.36 -5.08
CA VAL A 91 0.28 -11.39 -4.01
C VAL A 91 -0.02 -10.02 -4.64
N GLY A 92 -1.18 -9.46 -4.30
CA GLY A 92 -1.66 -8.20 -4.87
C GLY A 92 -2.35 -8.34 -6.23
N GLY A 93 -2.30 -9.52 -6.86
CA GLY A 93 -2.88 -9.77 -8.19
C GLY A 93 -1.83 -9.74 -9.31
N THR A 94 -2.24 -10.19 -10.50
CA THR A 94 -1.33 -10.35 -11.66
C THR A 94 -0.74 -9.04 -12.18
N LYS A 95 -1.44 -7.91 -11.99
CA LYS A 95 -1.01 -6.58 -12.44
C LYS A 95 -0.28 -5.79 -11.36
N ALA A 96 -0.26 -6.27 -10.12
CA ALA A 96 0.36 -5.57 -9.00
C ALA A 96 1.88 -5.47 -9.18
N LYS A 97 2.43 -4.32 -8.83
CA LYS A 97 3.87 -4.05 -8.87
C LYS A 97 4.33 -3.45 -7.55
N PRO A 98 5.41 -3.97 -6.95
CA PRO A 98 5.99 -3.34 -5.77
C PRO A 98 6.36 -1.87 -6.03
N ILE A 99 6.13 -1.03 -5.06
CA ILE A 99 6.49 0.40 -5.11
C ILE A 99 7.98 0.51 -4.77
N MET A 100 8.83 0.31 -5.77
CA MET A 100 10.28 0.23 -5.58
C MET A 100 10.90 1.53 -5.10
N GLU A 101 10.28 2.67 -5.36
CA GLU A 101 10.71 3.99 -4.89
C GLU A 101 10.77 4.09 -3.36
N MET A 102 10.03 3.23 -2.65
CA MET A 102 10.01 3.18 -1.18
C MET A 102 11.28 2.59 -0.57
N PHE A 103 12.10 1.89 -1.36
CA PHE A 103 13.28 1.19 -0.88
C PHE A 103 14.58 1.94 -1.22
N ALA A 104 15.55 1.77 -0.36
CA ALA A 104 16.88 2.35 -0.55
C ALA A 104 17.66 1.64 -1.65
#